data_ff047abc1f2dce00b0d9da3673bf881e
#
_entry.id   ff047abc1f2dce00b0d9da3673bf881e
#
_cell.length_a   1.000
_cell.length_b   1.000
_cell.length_c   1.000
_cell.angle_alpha   90.00
_cell.angle_beta   90.00
_cell.angle_gamma   90.00
#
_symmetry.space_group_name_H-M   'P 1'
#
loop_
_entity.id
_entity.type
_entity.pdbx_description
1 polymer ?
#
loop_
_entity_poly.entity_id
_entity_poly.type
_entity_poly.pdbx_seq_one_letter_code
_entity_poly.pdbx_strand_id
1 'polypeptide(L)'
;MIIAQISDSHIDPQSAQLKHRLEDLRRVVDSLNHLDPAPDIVIHTGDVVHNGSQEKYDLALSILGDIHMPLHVCPGNRDDRNLIVKNFLTGTNIAVDSPFLQYSIDHYPVRLVAVDTLSATTNMGDYCQQRADALHEMLAQKPNKPTVLFMHHPPFEIVESTYPFQFENWETIDYLTQVLKENTQVKQIFCGHTHRNVKSQLVGVPASTVPSVAVDLRLDDV
;
A
#
# COMPACT_ATOMS: atom_id res chain seq x y z
N MET A 1 10.20 -14.36 8.97
CA MET A 1 8.92 -13.71 8.63
C MET A 1 8.86 -13.50 7.13
N ILE A 2 7.79 -13.92 6.50
CA ILE A 2 7.53 -13.77 5.08
C ILE A 2 6.35 -12.82 4.90
N ILE A 3 6.56 -11.75 4.15
CA ILE A 3 5.53 -10.76 3.80
C ILE A 3 5.18 -10.98 2.33
N ALA A 4 3.93 -11.28 2.02
CA ALA A 4 3.44 -11.25 0.65
C ALA A 4 2.86 -9.87 0.35
N GLN A 5 3.18 -9.33 -0.82
CA GLN A 5 2.65 -8.05 -1.28
C GLN A 5 1.77 -8.26 -2.51
N ILE A 6 0.58 -7.68 -2.48
CA ILE A 6 -0.33 -7.51 -3.62
C ILE A 6 -0.70 -6.03 -3.75
N SER A 7 -1.16 -5.60 -4.92
CA SER A 7 -1.49 -4.19 -5.17
C SER A 7 -2.42 -4.03 -6.37
N ASP A 8 -3.16 -2.93 -6.38
CA ASP A 8 -3.83 -2.44 -7.59
C ASP A 8 -4.82 -3.46 -8.18
N SER A 9 -5.75 -3.95 -7.38
CA SER A 9 -6.82 -4.88 -7.82
C SER A 9 -7.88 -4.18 -8.67
N HIS A 10 -8.11 -2.89 -8.43
CA HIS A 10 -9.03 -2.02 -9.17
C HIS A 10 -10.41 -2.65 -9.46
N ILE A 11 -11.00 -3.29 -8.45
CA ILE A 11 -12.32 -3.91 -8.61
C ILE A 11 -13.38 -2.84 -8.89
N ASP A 12 -14.07 -2.99 -10.03
CA ASP A 12 -15.09 -2.04 -10.48
C ASP A 12 -16.21 -2.76 -11.22
N PRO A 13 -17.43 -2.86 -10.65
CA PRO A 13 -18.59 -3.47 -11.30
C PRO A 13 -18.96 -2.84 -12.66
N GLN A 14 -18.55 -1.59 -12.91
CA GLN A 14 -18.83 -0.88 -14.14
C GLN A 14 -17.74 -1.09 -15.21
N SER A 15 -16.64 -1.74 -14.85
CA SER A 15 -15.56 -2.04 -15.81
C SER A 15 -15.97 -3.15 -16.78
N ALA A 16 -15.68 -2.95 -18.06
CA ALA A 16 -15.80 -4.01 -19.07
C ALA A 16 -14.86 -5.21 -18.75
N GLN A 17 -13.82 -4.98 -17.98
CA GLN A 17 -12.83 -5.98 -17.57
C GLN A 17 -13.15 -6.63 -16.21
N LEU A 18 -14.28 -6.31 -15.57
CA LEU A 18 -14.62 -6.79 -14.23
C LEU A 18 -14.43 -8.30 -14.08
N LYS A 19 -14.96 -9.09 -15.02
CA LYS A 19 -14.87 -10.55 -14.95
C LYS A 19 -13.42 -11.02 -14.88
N HIS A 20 -12.54 -10.47 -15.71
CA HIS A 20 -11.11 -10.81 -15.74
C HIS A 20 -10.42 -10.35 -14.46
N ARG A 21 -10.69 -9.14 -13.95
CA ARG A 21 -10.10 -8.65 -12.69
C ARG A 21 -10.50 -9.49 -11.49
N LEU A 22 -11.76 -9.96 -11.43
CA LEU A 22 -12.19 -10.89 -10.38
C LEU A 22 -11.51 -12.27 -10.51
N GLU A 23 -11.32 -12.77 -11.73
CA GLU A 23 -10.60 -14.01 -11.98
C GLU A 23 -9.12 -13.87 -11.61
N ASP A 24 -8.47 -12.76 -11.97
CA ASP A 24 -7.08 -12.47 -11.61
C ASP A 24 -6.91 -12.39 -10.09
N LEU A 25 -7.80 -11.68 -9.39
CA LEU A 25 -7.76 -11.59 -7.94
C LEU A 25 -7.95 -12.96 -7.27
N ARG A 26 -8.88 -13.81 -7.76
CA ARG A 26 -9.05 -15.18 -7.26
C ARG A 26 -7.79 -16.02 -7.46
N ARG A 27 -7.14 -15.93 -8.63
CA ARG A 27 -5.88 -16.64 -8.89
C ARG A 27 -4.77 -16.21 -7.95
N VAL A 28 -4.69 -14.90 -7.64
CA VAL A 28 -3.70 -14.39 -6.69
C VAL A 28 -3.99 -14.91 -5.28
N VAL A 29 -5.24 -14.87 -4.82
CA VAL A 29 -5.65 -15.39 -3.51
C VAL A 29 -5.37 -16.89 -3.41
N ASP A 30 -5.74 -17.65 -4.43
CA ASP A 30 -5.46 -19.09 -4.51
C ASP A 30 -3.95 -19.37 -4.46
N SER A 31 -3.17 -18.62 -5.23
CA SER A 31 -1.71 -18.76 -5.23
C SER A 31 -1.11 -18.43 -3.85
N LEU A 32 -1.56 -17.37 -3.17
CA LEU A 32 -1.11 -17.00 -1.83
C LEU A 32 -1.38 -18.12 -0.82
N ASN A 33 -2.56 -18.72 -0.88
CA ASN A 33 -2.99 -19.77 0.03
C ASN A 33 -2.23 -21.11 -0.16
N HIS A 34 -1.60 -21.30 -1.33
CA HIS A 34 -0.83 -22.50 -1.67
C HIS A 34 0.69 -22.29 -1.63
N LEU A 35 1.17 -21.12 -1.22
CA LEU A 35 2.62 -20.92 -1.06
C LEU A 35 3.20 -21.80 0.05
N ASP A 36 4.36 -22.39 -0.21
CA ASP A 36 5.15 -23.16 0.75
C ASP A 36 6.61 -22.64 0.75
N PRO A 37 7.10 -22.06 1.84
CA PRO A 37 6.37 -21.77 3.08
C PRO A 37 5.30 -20.69 2.92
N ALA A 38 4.20 -20.83 3.68
CA ALA A 38 3.13 -19.85 3.68
C ALA A 38 3.61 -18.49 4.20
N PRO A 39 3.12 -17.37 3.63
CA PRO A 39 3.38 -16.03 4.19
C PRO A 39 2.81 -15.89 5.62
N ASP A 40 3.52 -15.14 6.46
CA ASP A 40 3.02 -14.77 7.80
C ASP A 40 1.92 -13.70 7.73
N ILE A 41 1.94 -12.90 6.66
CA ILE A 41 1.06 -11.74 6.47
C ILE A 41 0.98 -11.38 4.98
N VAL A 42 -0.15 -10.82 4.57
CA VAL A 42 -0.34 -10.18 3.27
C VAL A 42 -0.52 -8.69 3.47
N ILE A 43 0.17 -7.87 2.68
CA ILE A 43 -0.08 -6.43 2.56
C ILE A 43 -0.65 -6.11 1.18
N HIS A 44 -1.68 -5.27 1.14
CA HIS A 44 -2.21 -4.69 -0.09
C HIS A 44 -1.83 -3.21 -0.15
N THR A 45 -1.02 -2.85 -1.14
CA THR A 45 -0.46 -1.49 -1.25
C THR A 45 -1.35 -0.51 -2.02
N GLY A 46 -2.67 -0.62 -1.81
CA GLY A 46 -3.68 0.35 -2.26
C GLY A 46 -4.30 0.06 -3.62
N ASP A 47 -5.27 0.90 -3.98
CA ASP A 47 -6.13 0.73 -5.16
C ASP A 47 -6.83 -0.64 -5.19
N VAL A 48 -7.44 -0.99 -4.03
CA VAL A 48 -8.26 -2.21 -3.89
C VAL A 48 -9.43 -2.16 -4.85
N VAL A 49 -10.07 -1.00 -4.94
CA VAL A 49 -11.20 -0.75 -5.83
C VAL A 49 -10.96 0.47 -6.72
N HIS A 50 -11.75 0.63 -7.76
CA HIS A 50 -11.68 1.81 -8.61
C HIS A 50 -12.76 2.82 -8.24
N ASN A 51 -12.37 3.98 -7.65
CA ASN A 51 -13.26 5.00 -7.09
C ASN A 51 -14.17 4.43 -5.99
N GLY A 52 -13.66 4.43 -4.76
CA GLY A 52 -14.20 3.75 -3.58
C GLY A 52 -15.71 3.91 -3.36
N SER A 53 -16.42 2.79 -3.33
CA SER A 53 -17.80 2.70 -2.86
C SER A 53 -17.98 1.39 -2.08
N GLN A 54 -18.97 1.34 -1.16
CA GLN A 54 -19.19 0.15 -0.34
C GLN A 54 -19.43 -1.10 -1.19
N GLU A 55 -20.24 -0.99 -2.25
CA GLU A 55 -20.52 -2.10 -3.18
C GLU A 55 -19.23 -2.70 -3.78
N LYS A 56 -18.29 -1.86 -4.16
CA LYS A 56 -17.01 -2.30 -4.74
C LYS A 56 -16.15 -3.02 -3.69
N TYR A 57 -16.11 -2.49 -2.46
CA TYR A 57 -15.41 -3.15 -1.36
C TYR A 57 -16.07 -4.48 -0.96
N ASP A 58 -17.40 -4.56 -0.94
CA ASP A 58 -18.11 -5.81 -0.68
C ASP A 58 -17.74 -6.87 -1.72
N LEU A 59 -17.65 -6.48 -2.99
CA LEU A 59 -17.22 -7.36 -4.07
C LEU A 59 -15.75 -7.79 -3.94
N ALA A 60 -14.84 -6.86 -3.63
CA ALA A 60 -13.44 -7.18 -3.39
C ALA A 60 -13.27 -8.13 -2.19
N LEU A 61 -13.99 -7.85 -1.08
CA LEU A 61 -13.97 -8.67 0.13
C LEU A 61 -14.54 -10.08 -0.09
N SER A 62 -15.48 -10.26 -1.02
CA SER A 62 -15.98 -11.59 -1.36
C SER A 62 -14.90 -12.52 -1.91
N ILE A 63 -13.73 -11.99 -2.25
CA ILE A 63 -12.56 -12.76 -2.72
C ILE A 63 -11.40 -12.62 -1.73
N LEU A 64 -11.06 -11.40 -1.31
CA LEU A 64 -9.97 -11.16 -0.37
C LEU A 64 -10.20 -11.81 1.00
N GLY A 65 -11.47 -12.03 1.37
CA GLY A 65 -11.85 -12.74 2.59
C GLY A 65 -11.45 -14.22 2.60
N ASP A 66 -11.12 -14.79 1.44
CA ASP A 66 -10.63 -16.16 1.32
C ASP A 66 -9.11 -16.27 1.57
N ILE A 67 -8.39 -15.17 1.78
CA ILE A 67 -6.97 -15.20 2.18
C ILE A 67 -6.85 -15.78 3.58
N HIS A 68 -6.03 -16.83 3.73
CA HIS A 68 -5.84 -17.53 5.00
C HIS A 68 -4.96 -16.76 6.00
N MET A 69 -4.14 -15.83 5.52
CA MET A 69 -3.23 -15.02 6.32
C MET A 69 -3.86 -13.68 6.69
N PRO A 70 -3.42 -13.02 7.79
CA PRO A 70 -3.83 -11.64 8.07
C PRO A 70 -3.53 -10.72 6.88
N LEU A 71 -4.54 -9.95 6.46
CA LEU A 71 -4.45 -8.96 5.39
C LEU A 71 -4.47 -7.54 5.97
N HIS A 72 -3.52 -6.70 5.57
CA HIS A 72 -3.47 -5.29 5.93
C HIS A 72 -3.38 -4.42 4.67
N VAL A 73 -4.08 -3.27 4.68
CA VAL A 73 -4.30 -2.45 3.49
C VAL A 73 -3.93 -0.99 3.77
N CYS A 74 -3.15 -0.35 2.90
CA CYS A 74 -3.04 1.11 2.88
C CYS A 74 -3.90 1.69 1.76
N PRO A 75 -4.36 2.95 1.86
CA PRO A 75 -5.19 3.55 0.83
C PRO A 75 -4.38 3.90 -0.42
N GLY A 76 -4.92 3.60 -1.60
CA GLY A 76 -4.46 4.11 -2.89
C GLY A 76 -5.28 5.31 -3.35
N ASN A 77 -4.93 5.90 -4.50
CA ASN A 77 -5.61 7.10 -5.01
C ASN A 77 -7.06 6.83 -5.51
N ARG A 78 -7.44 5.58 -5.67
CA ARG A 78 -8.80 5.17 -6.03
C ARG A 78 -9.63 4.72 -4.83
N ASP A 79 -9.03 4.63 -3.66
CA ASP A 79 -9.69 4.17 -2.45
C ASP A 79 -10.35 5.31 -1.67
N ASP A 80 -11.21 4.93 -0.71
CA ASP A 80 -11.77 5.81 0.30
C ASP A 80 -11.27 5.41 1.68
N ARG A 81 -10.67 6.36 2.45
CA ARG A 81 -10.09 6.10 3.77
C ARG A 81 -11.09 5.49 4.74
N ASN A 82 -12.30 6.05 4.79
CA ASN A 82 -13.31 5.61 5.75
C ASN A 82 -13.79 4.19 5.43
N LEU A 83 -13.91 3.88 4.13
CA LEU A 83 -14.29 2.55 3.68
C LEU A 83 -13.16 1.53 3.87
N ILE A 84 -11.88 1.91 3.72
CA ILE A 84 -10.76 1.05 4.11
C ILE A 84 -10.83 0.74 5.60
N VAL A 85 -10.98 1.75 6.46
CA VAL A 85 -11.10 1.55 7.92
C VAL A 85 -12.26 0.61 8.23
N LYS A 86 -13.44 0.89 7.69
CA LYS A 86 -14.66 0.11 7.95
C LYS A 86 -14.52 -1.34 7.52
N ASN A 87 -13.88 -1.61 6.38
CA ASN A 87 -13.89 -2.93 5.76
C ASN A 87 -12.67 -3.80 6.14
N PHE A 88 -11.50 -3.19 6.41
CA PHE A 88 -10.25 -3.95 6.62
C PHE A 88 -9.64 -3.77 8.02
N LEU A 89 -10.01 -2.71 8.75
CA LEU A 89 -9.30 -2.33 9.97
C LEU A 89 -10.20 -2.35 11.21
N THR A 90 -11.39 -2.96 11.13
CA THR A 90 -12.29 -3.15 12.28
C THR A 90 -11.59 -3.95 13.37
N GLY A 91 -11.55 -3.41 14.59
CA GLY A 91 -10.89 -4.05 15.74
C GLY A 91 -9.39 -3.77 15.87
N THR A 92 -8.81 -2.93 15.02
CA THR A 92 -7.43 -2.45 15.15
C THR A 92 -7.39 -1.11 15.90
N ASN A 93 -6.32 -0.89 16.68
CA ASN A 93 -6.08 0.39 17.35
C ASN A 93 -5.50 1.41 16.34
N ILE A 94 -6.39 2.01 15.55
CA ILE A 94 -6.04 3.14 14.69
C ILE A 94 -6.31 4.42 15.45
N ALA A 95 -5.42 5.41 15.35
CA ALA A 95 -5.67 6.74 15.88
C ALA A 95 -6.88 7.35 15.15
N VAL A 96 -8.03 7.38 15.81
CA VAL A 96 -9.33 7.79 15.24
C VAL A 96 -9.36 9.27 14.90
N ASP A 97 -8.46 10.07 15.49
CA ASP A 97 -8.44 11.54 15.36
C ASP A 97 -7.51 12.05 14.23
N SER A 98 -6.89 11.16 13.47
CA SER A 98 -6.04 11.57 12.33
C SER A 98 -6.88 11.70 11.06
N PRO A 99 -6.74 12.77 10.26
CA PRO A 99 -7.35 12.87 8.94
C PRO A 99 -6.69 11.91 7.92
N PHE A 100 -5.59 11.26 8.31
CA PHE A 100 -4.81 10.33 7.48
C PHE A 100 -4.84 8.93 8.04
N LEU A 101 -4.91 7.94 7.14
CA LEU A 101 -4.93 6.53 7.50
C LEU A 101 -3.49 6.01 7.64
N GLN A 102 -2.86 6.31 8.76
CA GLN A 102 -1.56 5.75 9.14
C GLN A 102 -1.71 4.89 10.40
N TYR A 103 -1.13 3.69 10.39
CA TYR A 103 -1.22 2.76 11.53
C TYR A 103 -0.04 1.79 11.56
N SER A 104 0.20 1.18 12.71
CA SER A 104 1.26 0.20 12.89
C SER A 104 0.74 -1.18 13.31
N ILE A 105 1.51 -2.21 12.94
CA ILE A 105 1.27 -3.61 13.28
C ILE A 105 2.52 -4.10 14.02
N ASP A 106 2.37 -4.38 15.31
CA ASP A 106 3.50 -4.53 16.23
C ASP A 106 3.78 -5.96 16.71
N HIS A 107 2.90 -6.91 16.43
CA HIS A 107 2.99 -8.27 17.01
C HIS A 107 3.89 -9.25 16.22
N TYR A 108 4.46 -8.81 15.09
CA TYR A 108 5.43 -9.60 14.32
C TYR A 108 6.89 -9.28 14.71
N PRO A 109 7.87 -10.14 14.35
CA PRO A 109 9.30 -9.85 14.52
C PRO A 109 9.75 -8.54 13.84
N VAL A 110 9.17 -8.22 12.69
CA VAL A 110 9.31 -6.95 11.97
C VAL A 110 8.05 -6.14 12.17
N ARG A 111 8.19 -4.86 12.49
CA ARG A 111 7.08 -3.91 12.57
C ARG A 111 6.64 -3.52 11.15
N LEU A 112 5.34 -3.45 10.89
CA LEU A 112 4.82 -2.89 9.66
C LEU A 112 4.13 -1.56 9.97
N VAL A 113 4.31 -0.57 9.09
CA VAL A 113 3.65 0.73 9.22
C VAL A 113 3.03 1.09 7.87
N ALA A 114 1.71 1.25 7.88
CA ALA A 114 0.96 1.81 6.76
C ALA A 114 1.15 3.33 6.72
N VAL A 115 1.52 3.87 5.58
CA VAL A 115 1.71 5.30 5.34
C VAL A 115 0.69 5.78 4.31
N ASP A 116 -0.07 6.80 4.68
CA ASP A 116 -1.09 7.38 3.82
C ASP A 116 -0.47 8.40 2.86
N THR A 117 -0.59 8.14 1.58
CA THR A 117 -0.14 9.03 0.50
C THR A 117 -1.29 9.49 -0.41
N LEU A 118 -2.56 9.21 -0.03
CA LEU A 118 -3.72 9.57 -0.82
C LEU A 118 -3.93 11.09 -0.81
N SER A 119 -4.01 11.70 -2.01
CA SER A 119 -4.43 13.08 -2.20
C SER A 119 -5.96 13.18 -2.23
N ALA A 120 -6.51 14.29 -1.74
CA ALA A 120 -7.93 14.59 -1.86
C ALA A 120 -8.32 15.18 -3.22
N THR A 121 -7.34 15.59 -4.02
CA THR A 121 -7.55 16.43 -5.22
C THR A 121 -7.05 15.82 -6.51
N THR A 122 -6.07 14.91 -6.45
CA THR A 122 -5.46 14.31 -7.64
C THR A 122 -5.22 12.82 -7.48
N ASN A 123 -4.85 12.15 -8.60
CA ASN A 123 -4.41 10.76 -8.57
C ASN A 123 -2.91 10.62 -8.22
N MET A 124 -2.20 11.73 -8.07
CA MET A 124 -0.82 11.74 -7.60
C MET A 124 -0.78 11.63 -6.07
N GLY A 125 0.32 11.17 -5.55
CA GLY A 125 0.54 11.15 -4.11
C GLY A 125 0.63 12.55 -3.51
N ASP A 126 0.27 12.63 -2.25
CA ASP A 126 0.45 13.81 -1.42
C ASP A 126 1.11 13.41 -0.10
N TYR A 127 2.03 14.24 0.38
CA TYR A 127 2.66 14.05 1.68
C TYR A 127 2.90 15.42 2.32
N CYS A 128 2.64 15.53 3.61
CA CYS A 128 2.72 16.80 4.31
C CYS A 128 3.40 16.64 5.68
N GLN A 129 3.75 17.75 6.30
CA GLN A 129 4.39 17.77 7.63
C GLN A 129 3.58 16.97 8.66
N GLN A 130 2.25 17.10 8.69
CA GLN A 130 1.41 16.38 9.65
C GLN A 130 1.51 14.84 9.49
N ARG A 131 1.59 14.33 8.25
CA ARG A 131 1.83 12.90 8.00
C ARG A 131 3.23 12.48 8.45
N ALA A 132 4.22 13.34 8.21
CA ALA A 132 5.60 13.09 8.63
C ALA A 132 5.75 13.06 10.15
N ASP A 133 5.15 14.02 10.86
CA ASP A 133 5.15 14.08 12.33
C ASP A 133 4.51 12.81 12.92
N ALA A 134 3.34 12.42 12.42
CA ALA A 134 2.66 11.20 12.86
C ALA A 134 3.48 9.92 12.59
N LEU A 135 4.15 9.83 11.44
CA LEU A 135 5.05 8.72 11.13
C LEU A 135 6.25 8.72 12.07
N HIS A 136 6.87 9.87 12.30
CA HIS A 136 8.01 10.01 13.23
C HIS A 136 7.64 9.57 14.65
N GLU A 137 6.51 10.03 15.16
CA GLU A 137 6.00 9.63 16.49
C GLU A 137 5.74 8.12 16.56
N MET A 138 5.13 7.52 15.55
CA MET A 138 4.96 6.07 15.48
C MET A 138 6.29 5.34 15.50
N LEU A 139 7.27 5.76 14.70
CA LEU A 139 8.58 5.11 14.63
C LEU A 139 9.34 5.24 15.96
N ALA A 140 9.25 6.38 16.64
CA ALA A 140 9.86 6.64 17.94
C ALA A 140 9.36 5.70 19.06
N GLN A 141 8.15 5.16 18.96
CA GLN A 141 7.63 4.19 19.94
C GLN A 141 8.42 2.89 19.99
N LYS A 142 9.08 2.49 18.89
CA LYS A 142 9.83 1.24 18.78
C LYS A 142 11.16 1.45 18.02
N PRO A 143 12.08 2.28 18.54
CA PRO A 143 13.25 2.76 17.79
C PRO A 143 14.24 1.65 17.40
N ASN A 144 14.23 0.52 18.13
CA ASN A 144 15.14 -0.59 17.89
C ASN A 144 14.49 -1.77 17.12
N LYS A 145 13.20 -1.67 16.80
CA LYS A 145 12.49 -2.73 16.09
C LYS A 145 12.62 -2.57 14.59
N PRO A 146 13.16 -3.56 13.85
CA PRO A 146 13.16 -3.50 12.39
C PRO A 146 11.76 -3.21 11.87
N THR A 147 11.65 -2.21 11.02
CA THR A 147 10.36 -1.71 10.53
C THR A 147 10.34 -1.70 9.00
N VAL A 148 9.22 -2.07 8.40
CA VAL A 148 8.93 -1.87 6.99
C VAL A 148 7.76 -0.91 6.85
N LEU A 149 7.85 -0.02 5.87
CA LEU A 149 6.75 0.86 5.48
C LEU A 149 6.03 0.25 4.29
N PHE A 150 4.72 0.45 4.21
CA PHE A 150 3.97 0.17 3.00
C PHE A 150 3.02 1.34 2.71
N MET A 151 3.04 1.78 1.45
CA MET A 151 2.31 2.94 0.96
C MET A 151 1.91 2.72 -0.50
N HIS A 152 1.03 3.56 -1.04
CA HIS A 152 0.62 3.39 -2.42
C HIS A 152 1.59 4.03 -3.40
N HIS A 153 1.80 5.35 -3.31
CA HIS A 153 2.65 6.07 -4.25
C HIS A 153 4.14 5.88 -3.92
N PRO A 154 4.98 5.49 -4.90
CA PRO A 154 6.41 5.32 -4.66
C PRO A 154 7.10 6.68 -4.48
N PRO A 155 7.89 6.86 -3.38
CA PRO A 155 8.61 8.10 -3.10
C PRO A 155 9.98 8.14 -3.80
N PHE A 156 10.05 7.61 -5.02
CA PHE A 156 11.26 7.60 -5.85
C PHE A 156 10.89 7.75 -7.33
N GLU A 157 11.85 8.18 -8.13
CA GLU A 157 11.68 8.38 -9.56
C GLU A 157 11.48 7.04 -10.30
N ILE A 158 10.50 7.01 -11.20
CA ILE A 158 10.25 5.91 -12.13
C ILE A 158 10.70 6.37 -13.52
N VAL A 159 11.95 6.10 -13.85
CA VAL A 159 12.63 6.65 -15.04
C VAL A 159 11.90 6.30 -16.35
N GLU A 160 11.31 5.11 -16.44
CA GLU A 160 10.62 4.64 -17.64
C GLU A 160 9.17 5.14 -17.73
N SER A 161 8.69 5.89 -16.74
CA SER A 161 7.33 6.43 -16.74
C SER A 161 7.25 7.76 -17.47
N THR A 162 6.12 7.99 -18.17
CA THR A 162 5.77 9.32 -18.71
C THR A 162 5.65 10.37 -17.58
N TYR A 163 5.32 9.91 -16.37
CA TYR A 163 5.29 10.69 -15.14
C TYR A 163 6.30 10.10 -14.16
N PRO A 164 7.58 10.48 -14.23
CA PRO A 164 8.63 9.87 -13.41
C PRO A 164 8.44 10.09 -11.91
N PHE A 165 7.84 11.20 -11.52
CA PHE A 165 7.54 11.54 -10.13
C PHE A 165 6.06 11.30 -9.85
N GLN A 166 5.78 10.49 -8.81
CA GLN A 166 4.44 10.03 -8.51
C GLN A 166 3.74 10.87 -7.41
N PHE A 167 4.24 12.06 -7.13
CA PHE A 167 3.67 13.02 -6.18
C PHE A 167 3.36 14.35 -6.87
N GLU A 168 2.27 15.01 -6.50
CA GLU A 168 1.84 16.29 -7.06
C GLU A 168 2.88 17.39 -6.82
N ASN A 169 3.41 17.44 -5.61
CA ASN A 169 4.55 18.27 -5.26
C ASN A 169 5.69 17.37 -4.76
N TRP A 170 6.69 17.18 -5.62
CA TRP A 170 7.82 16.32 -5.30
C TRP A 170 8.63 16.79 -4.10
N GLU A 171 8.70 18.10 -3.85
CA GLU A 171 9.43 18.67 -2.70
C GLU A 171 8.87 18.15 -1.36
N THR A 172 7.61 17.71 -1.32
CA THR A 172 7.01 17.15 -0.10
C THR A 172 7.65 15.82 0.32
N ILE A 173 8.35 15.13 -0.58
CA ILE A 173 9.13 13.93 -0.25
C ILE A 173 10.29 14.23 0.72
N ASP A 174 10.73 15.47 0.81
CA ASP A 174 11.74 15.87 1.79
C ASP A 174 11.27 15.65 3.23
N TYR A 175 9.98 15.78 3.52
CA TYR A 175 9.43 15.44 4.84
C TYR A 175 9.64 13.96 5.17
N LEU A 176 9.30 13.07 4.24
CA LEU A 176 9.53 11.62 4.41
C LEU A 176 11.02 11.31 4.49
N THR A 177 11.83 11.93 3.64
CA THR A 177 13.29 11.81 3.63
C THR A 177 13.90 12.14 4.99
N GLN A 178 13.45 13.22 5.63
CA GLN A 178 13.92 13.61 6.95
C GLN A 178 13.55 12.57 8.02
N VAL A 179 12.30 12.11 8.02
CA VAL A 179 11.86 11.04 8.94
C VAL A 179 12.73 9.78 8.78
N LEU A 180 13.03 9.37 7.54
CA LEU A 180 13.85 8.18 7.30
C LEU A 180 15.31 8.34 7.75
N LYS A 181 15.91 9.53 7.59
CA LYS A 181 17.26 9.80 8.09
C LYS A 181 17.39 9.66 9.60
N GLU A 182 16.33 10.01 10.34
CA GLU A 182 16.29 9.96 11.80
C GLU A 182 15.86 8.58 12.34
N ASN A 183 15.31 7.71 11.49
CA ASN A 183 14.71 6.43 11.85
C ASN A 183 15.35 5.25 11.11
N THR A 184 16.62 4.95 11.46
CA THR A 184 17.44 3.92 10.80
C THR A 184 16.94 2.48 10.96
N GLN A 185 15.94 2.25 11.84
CA GLN A 185 15.23 0.97 11.98
C GLN A 185 14.34 0.64 10.79
N VAL A 186 13.99 1.61 9.91
CA VAL A 186 13.27 1.34 8.67
C VAL A 186 14.18 0.62 7.69
N LYS A 187 13.73 -0.55 7.17
CA LYS A 187 14.55 -1.47 6.37
C LYS A 187 14.05 -1.65 4.95
N GLN A 188 12.79 -1.34 4.68
CA GLN A 188 12.15 -1.51 3.36
C GLN A 188 10.94 -0.60 3.24
N ILE A 189 10.66 -0.16 2.01
CA ILE A 189 9.43 0.52 1.62
C ILE A 189 8.78 -0.29 0.50
N PHE A 190 7.51 -0.70 0.70
CA PHE A 190 6.70 -1.39 -0.30
C PHE A 190 5.67 -0.44 -0.89
N CYS A 191 5.59 -0.37 -2.23
CA CYS A 191 4.70 0.53 -2.95
C CYS A 191 3.88 -0.18 -4.03
N GLY A 192 2.79 0.45 -4.49
CA GLY A 192 1.96 0.07 -5.62
C GLY A 192 1.99 1.10 -6.74
N HIS A 193 0.80 1.45 -7.25
CA HIS A 193 0.50 2.58 -8.14
C HIS A 193 1.02 2.47 -9.58
N THR A 194 2.24 2.05 -9.78
CA THR A 194 2.89 2.05 -11.10
C THR A 194 2.52 0.86 -11.96
N HIS A 195 1.86 -0.15 -11.38
CA HIS A 195 1.52 -1.44 -12.00
C HIS A 195 2.73 -2.22 -12.55
N ARG A 196 3.95 -1.84 -12.16
CA ARG A 196 5.24 -2.38 -12.62
C ARG A 196 6.07 -2.88 -11.44
N ASN A 197 7.01 -3.76 -11.76
CA ASN A 197 8.04 -4.18 -10.80
C ASN A 197 9.26 -3.25 -10.96
N VAL A 198 9.39 -2.29 -10.04
CA VAL A 198 10.55 -1.39 -10.00
C VAL A 198 11.25 -1.53 -8.65
N LYS A 199 12.57 -1.52 -8.65
CA LYS A 199 13.40 -1.51 -7.45
C LYS A 199 14.23 -0.24 -7.41
N SER A 200 14.21 0.43 -6.28
CA SER A 200 14.92 1.70 -6.05
C SER A 200 15.29 1.85 -4.57
N GLN A 201 15.58 3.06 -4.14
CA GLN A 201 15.82 3.40 -2.74
C GLN A 201 15.49 4.87 -2.47
N LEU A 202 15.18 5.19 -1.22
CA LEU A 202 15.08 6.55 -0.72
C LEU A 202 16.01 6.70 0.48
N VAL A 203 16.99 7.61 0.40
CA VAL A 203 18.04 7.85 1.41
C VAL A 203 18.67 6.56 1.98
N GLY A 204 18.96 5.61 1.09
CA GLY A 204 19.57 4.33 1.46
C GLY A 204 18.61 3.25 1.96
N VAL A 205 17.33 3.57 2.14
CA VAL A 205 16.29 2.57 2.45
C VAL A 205 15.81 1.96 1.14
N PRO A 206 15.92 0.64 0.94
CA PRO A 206 15.40 -0.04 -0.24
C PRO A 206 13.90 0.21 -0.40
N ALA A 207 13.46 0.39 -1.65
CA ALA A 207 12.07 0.62 -1.98
C ALA A 207 11.69 -0.16 -3.25
N SER A 208 10.46 -0.64 -3.35
CA SER A 208 10.01 -1.40 -4.52
C SER A 208 8.53 -1.23 -4.79
N THR A 209 8.15 -1.37 -6.04
CA THR A 209 6.76 -1.55 -6.48
C THR A 209 6.53 -2.98 -6.96
N VAL A 210 5.26 -3.36 -7.13
CA VAL A 210 4.86 -4.66 -7.69
C VAL A 210 3.89 -4.46 -8.85
N PRO A 211 3.78 -5.42 -9.79
CA PRO A 211 2.76 -5.39 -10.83
C PRO A 211 1.35 -5.38 -10.23
N SER A 212 0.42 -4.75 -10.93
CA SER A 212 -1.00 -4.80 -10.61
C SER A 212 -1.53 -6.25 -10.54
N VAL A 213 -2.43 -6.52 -9.60
CA VAL A 213 -3.22 -7.77 -9.59
C VAL A 213 -4.09 -7.84 -10.84
N ALA A 214 -4.73 -6.73 -11.23
CA ALA A 214 -5.47 -6.62 -12.48
C ALA A 214 -4.51 -6.65 -13.68
N VAL A 215 -4.46 -7.78 -14.37
CA VAL A 215 -3.50 -8.03 -15.47
C VAL A 215 -3.67 -7.04 -16.62
N ASP A 216 -4.92 -6.63 -16.91
CA ASP A 216 -5.24 -5.64 -17.94
C ASP A 216 -4.63 -4.25 -17.71
N LEU A 217 -4.20 -3.97 -16.47
CA LEU A 217 -3.56 -2.71 -16.09
C LEU A 217 -2.03 -2.79 -16.01
N ARG A 218 -1.46 -3.96 -16.20
CA ARG A 218 -0.01 -4.11 -16.26
C ARG A 218 0.48 -3.39 -17.50
N LEU A 219 1.41 -2.46 -17.28
CA LEU A 219 2.11 -1.87 -18.39
C LEU A 219 3.13 -2.91 -18.87
N ASP A 220 3.01 -3.33 -20.13
CA ASP A 220 3.94 -4.29 -20.70
C ASP A 220 5.38 -3.78 -20.54
N ASP A 221 6.27 -4.71 -20.21
CA ASP A 221 7.70 -4.48 -20.25
C ASP A 221 8.10 -4.38 -21.73
N VAL A 222 8.12 -3.14 -22.25
CA VAL A 222 8.64 -2.82 -23.57
C VAL A 222 10.04 -2.27 -23.42
#